data_376f8bc78ce06f678cfaa3d5381f76b5
#
_entry.id   376f8bc78ce06f678cfaa3d5381f76b5
#
_cell.length_a   1.000
_cell.length_b   1.000
_cell.length_c   1.000
_cell.angle_alpha   90.00
_cell.angle_beta   90.00
_cell.angle_gamma   90.00
#
_symmetry.space_group_name_H-M   'P 1'
#
loop_
_entity.id
_entity.type
_entity.pdbx_description
1 polymer ?
#
loop_
_entity_poly.entity_id
_entity_poly.type
_entity_poly.pdbx_seq_one_letter_code
_entity_poly.pdbx_strand_id
1 'polypeptide(L)'
;MKATVLGCGTVGSTAALTLAYSGVFSEIALADVNVEAAKKVAGKCPIDVEVKKCNASDISSVKEAVSGSDVVLNCVGPFYEFGPRILRAVIEAGINYVDICDDYDATVEQLKLDEDAKKAGVTALIGMGSSPGLANLLAKYAAEKLLDEVESIDIYHAHGGEETEGAAVVKHRIHSMEMDIPVFLDGEFKTVRLFEESGKALEEEVEFPGIGTYRVYAYPHPETITLPKYIPGVKRVTNLGLVLPPEYAELIKTLVRIGMTADEKLKVGDIEVSTLEFAVAFILKKREELIKKAGITEPMGCVKVAVKGRKNGKPASYAFSLTSRGMGMGEGTGIPAAIGTILMATGKVTGKGVLPPEACVETEDVLSLAQRILQIAGIGSVPMIIEIEDEEGRRTMKFEEFFKLE
;
A
#
# COMPACT_ATOMS: atom_id res chain seq x y z
N MET A 1 -26.37 2.75 -2.15
CA MET A 1 -25.16 3.51 -2.46
C MET A 1 -24.43 2.80 -3.61
N LYS A 2 -23.78 3.59 -4.46
CA LYS A 2 -23.04 3.10 -5.62
C LYS A 2 -21.53 3.32 -5.43
N ALA A 3 -20.72 2.27 -5.58
CA ALA A 3 -19.27 2.35 -5.64
C ALA A 3 -18.77 2.07 -7.07
N THR A 4 -17.76 2.82 -7.52
CA THR A 4 -17.04 2.47 -8.74
C THR A 4 -15.60 2.07 -8.38
N VAL A 5 -15.17 0.89 -8.83
CA VAL A 5 -13.79 0.42 -8.72
C VAL A 5 -13.10 0.63 -10.07
N LEU A 6 -12.06 1.44 -10.08
CA LEU A 6 -11.18 1.65 -11.23
C LEU A 6 -10.00 0.69 -11.13
N GLY A 7 -9.78 -0.11 -12.17
CA GLY A 7 -8.75 -1.15 -12.21
C GLY A 7 -9.21 -2.47 -11.61
N CYS A 8 -9.25 -3.53 -12.44
CA CYS A 8 -9.68 -4.88 -12.09
C CYS A 8 -8.52 -5.89 -12.12
N GLY A 9 -7.31 -5.42 -11.76
CA GLY A 9 -6.15 -6.27 -11.50
C GLY A 9 -6.29 -7.05 -10.19
N THR A 10 -5.20 -7.63 -9.70
CA THR A 10 -5.19 -8.47 -8.49
C THR A 10 -5.82 -7.76 -7.28
N VAL A 11 -5.38 -6.54 -6.98
CA VAL A 11 -5.88 -5.75 -5.85
C VAL A 11 -7.33 -5.31 -6.04
N GLY A 12 -7.64 -4.71 -7.21
CA GLY A 12 -8.99 -4.22 -7.49
C GLY A 12 -10.03 -5.33 -7.56
N SER A 13 -9.65 -6.52 -8.00
CA SER A 13 -10.53 -7.70 -7.99
C SER A 13 -10.91 -8.12 -6.58
N THR A 14 -9.93 -8.19 -5.67
CA THR A 14 -10.19 -8.52 -4.25
C THR A 14 -11.03 -7.44 -3.58
N ALA A 15 -10.69 -6.17 -3.83
CA ALA A 15 -11.47 -5.05 -3.28
C ALA A 15 -12.92 -5.07 -3.77
N ALA A 16 -13.14 -5.27 -5.08
CA ALA A 16 -14.48 -5.35 -5.66
C ALA A 16 -15.32 -6.48 -5.05
N LEU A 17 -14.75 -7.66 -4.88
CA LEU A 17 -15.41 -8.77 -4.20
C LEU A 17 -15.74 -8.45 -2.76
N THR A 18 -14.80 -7.87 -2.01
CA THR A 18 -15.02 -7.46 -0.62
C THR A 18 -16.16 -6.45 -0.51
N LEU A 19 -16.21 -5.44 -1.40
CA LEU A 19 -17.31 -4.48 -1.45
C LEU A 19 -18.65 -5.16 -1.77
N ALA A 20 -18.67 -6.09 -2.74
CA ALA A 20 -19.88 -6.80 -3.14
C ALA A 20 -20.45 -7.69 -2.02
N TYR A 21 -19.60 -8.27 -1.19
CA TYR A 21 -20.01 -9.07 -0.02
C TYR A 21 -20.32 -8.25 1.23
N SER A 22 -19.97 -6.95 1.25
CA SER A 22 -20.14 -6.09 2.45
C SER A 22 -21.59 -5.81 2.84
N GLY A 23 -22.52 -5.90 1.87
CA GLY A 23 -23.91 -5.51 2.04
C GLY A 23 -24.14 -4.00 2.15
N VAL A 24 -23.11 -3.16 1.98
CA VAL A 24 -23.18 -1.69 2.07
C VAL A 24 -23.61 -1.07 0.74
N PHE A 25 -23.17 -1.65 -0.36
CA PHE A 25 -23.43 -1.12 -1.70
C PHE A 25 -24.56 -1.91 -2.39
N SER A 26 -25.56 -1.19 -2.88
CA SER A 26 -26.63 -1.76 -3.73
C SER A 26 -26.22 -1.83 -5.20
N GLU A 27 -25.23 -1.03 -5.60
CA GLU A 27 -24.71 -0.96 -6.95
C GLU A 27 -23.18 -0.88 -6.93
N ILE A 28 -22.54 -1.66 -7.79
CA ILE A 28 -21.08 -1.60 -8.01
C ILE A 28 -20.84 -1.50 -9.51
N ALA A 29 -19.94 -0.60 -9.88
CA ALA A 29 -19.38 -0.54 -11.24
C ALA A 29 -17.91 -0.93 -11.23
N LEU A 30 -17.49 -1.76 -12.17
CA LEU A 30 -16.10 -2.12 -12.42
C LEU A 30 -15.65 -1.51 -13.73
N ALA A 31 -14.60 -0.70 -13.67
CA ALA A 31 -14.11 0.03 -14.82
C ALA A 31 -12.63 -0.30 -15.07
N ASP A 32 -12.34 -0.81 -16.26
CA ASP A 32 -10.99 -1.22 -16.67
C ASP A 32 -10.80 -0.99 -18.18
N VAL A 33 -9.56 -0.80 -18.60
CA VAL A 33 -9.23 -0.79 -20.04
C VAL A 33 -9.44 -2.19 -20.64
N ASN A 34 -9.20 -3.24 -19.84
CA ASN A 34 -9.48 -4.63 -20.16
C ASN A 34 -10.88 -5.05 -19.67
N VAL A 35 -11.89 -4.81 -20.49
CA VAL A 35 -13.30 -5.12 -20.18
C VAL A 35 -13.52 -6.58 -19.82
N GLU A 36 -12.77 -7.51 -20.44
CA GLU A 36 -12.91 -8.94 -20.15
C GLU A 36 -12.39 -9.29 -18.73
N ALA A 37 -11.34 -8.63 -18.26
CA ALA A 37 -10.90 -8.76 -16.87
C ALA A 37 -12.00 -8.29 -15.90
N ALA A 38 -12.60 -7.13 -16.16
CA ALA A 38 -13.71 -6.61 -15.34
C ALA A 38 -14.94 -7.56 -15.36
N LYS A 39 -15.33 -8.10 -16.50
CA LYS A 39 -16.41 -9.09 -16.61
C LYS A 39 -16.13 -10.37 -15.80
N LYS A 40 -14.89 -10.84 -15.82
CA LYS A 40 -14.49 -12.01 -15.04
C LYS A 40 -14.63 -11.79 -13.54
N VAL A 41 -14.35 -10.58 -13.07
CA VAL A 41 -14.54 -10.19 -11.65
C VAL A 41 -16.03 -10.04 -11.35
N ALA A 42 -16.78 -9.33 -12.21
CA ALA A 42 -18.23 -9.15 -12.06
C ALA A 42 -18.98 -10.48 -11.93
N GLY A 43 -18.60 -11.49 -12.75
CA GLY A 43 -19.20 -12.83 -12.69
C GLY A 43 -18.95 -13.61 -11.39
N LYS A 44 -18.09 -13.12 -10.50
CA LYS A 44 -17.83 -13.70 -9.17
C LYS A 44 -18.54 -12.93 -8.04
N CYS A 45 -19.10 -11.77 -8.32
CA CYS A 45 -19.80 -10.97 -7.33
C CYS A 45 -21.19 -11.56 -7.02
N PRO A 46 -21.67 -11.49 -5.76
CA PRO A 46 -22.98 -11.99 -5.37
C PRO A 46 -24.14 -11.06 -5.77
N ILE A 47 -23.84 -9.89 -6.32
CA ILE A 47 -24.80 -8.89 -6.78
C ILE A 47 -24.52 -8.54 -8.24
N ASP A 48 -25.48 -7.95 -8.92
CA ASP A 48 -25.28 -7.45 -10.28
C ASP A 48 -24.28 -6.29 -10.27
N VAL A 49 -23.30 -6.37 -11.19
CA VAL A 49 -22.21 -5.40 -11.31
C VAL A 49 -22.16 -4.82 -12.71
N GLU A 50 -22.21 -3.50 -12.80
CA GLU A 50 -22.03 -2.80 -14.07
C GLU A 50 -20.57 -2.88 -14.51
N VAL A 51 -20.31 -3.22 -15.78
CA VAL A 51 -18.96 -3.24 -16.34
C VAL A 51 -18.80 -2.10 -17.34
N LYS A 52 -17.77 -1.28 -17.15
CA LYS A 52 -17.43 -0.13 -17.98
C LYS A 52 -16.04 -0.26 -18.58
N LYS A 53 -15.86 0.24 -19.80
CA LYS A 53 -14.52 0.46 -20.34
C LYS A 53 -13.99 1.79 -19.80
N CYS A 54 -12.81 1.80 -19.22
CA CYS A 54 -12.16 3.02 -18.74
C CYS A 54 -10.69 3.04 -19.18
N ASN A 55 -10.30 4.11 -19.88
CA ASN A 55 -8.91 4.38 -20.19
C ASN A 55 -8.41 5.47 -19.22
N ALA A 56 -7.56 5.09 -18.29
CA ALA A 56 -7.00 6.00 -17.28
C ALA A 56 -6.15 7.17 -17.86
N SER A 57 -5.64 7.01 -19.09
CA SER A 57 -4.94 8.09 -19.80
C SER A 57 -5.89 9.16 -20.37
N ASP A 58 -7.19 8.89 -20.42
CA ASP A 58 -8.24 9.79 -20.92
C ASP A 58 -9.13 10.25 -19.76
N ILE A 59 -8.99 11.52 -19.39
CA ILE A 59 -9.77 12.15 -18.31
C ILE A 59 -11.29 12.08 -18.58
N SER A 60 -11.73 12.18 -19.83
CA SER A 60 -13.14 12.10 -20.18
C SER A 60 -13.68 10.69 -19.94
N SER A 61 -12.89 9.66 -20.29
CA SER A 61 -13.20 8.26 -19.99
C SER A 61 -13.30 7.99 -18.49
N VAL A 62 -12.41 8.57 -17.68
CA VAL A 62 -12.48 8.45 -16.21
C VAL A 62 -13.75 9.09 -15.66
N LYS A 63 -14.07 10.33 -16.07
CA LYS A 63 -15.28 11.05 -15.63
C LYS A 63 -16.56 10.31 -16.00
N GLU A 64 -16.63 9.75 -17.20
CA GLU A 64 -17.77 8.92 -17.63
C GLU A 64 -17.89 7.66 -16.77
N ALA A 65 -16.76 6.97 -16.51
CA ALA A 65 -16.76 5.74 -15.73
C ALA A 65 -17.26 5.96 -14.29
N VAL A 66 -16.90 7.08 -13.64
CA VAL A 66 -17.25 7.37 -12.24
C VAL A 66 -18.59 8.07 -12.07
N SER A 67 -19.21 8.51 -13.14
CA SER A 67 -20.47 9.26 -13.11
C SER A 67 -21.56 8.52 -12.33
N GLY A 68 -22.23 9.25 -11.41
CA GLY A 68 -23.31 8.73 -10.58
C GLY A 68 -22.86 7.85 -9.42
N SER A 69 -21.57 7.80 -9.10
CA SER A 69 -21.05 7.10 -7.94
C SER A 69 -21.11 7.96 -6.67
N ASP A 70 -21.34 7.33 -5.53
CA ASP A 70 -21.19 7.95 -4.20
C ASP A 70 -19.73 7.96 -3.75
N VAL A 71 -18.97 6.93 -4.15
CA VAL A 71 -17.54 6.77 -3.86
C VAL A 71 -16.81 6.07 -4.99
N VAL A 72 -15.57 6.48 -5.25
CA VAL A 72 -14.66 5.84 -6.21
C VAL A 72 -13.50 5.22 -5.47
N LEU A 73 -13.21 3.94 -5.75
CA LEU A 73 -11.98 3.27 -5.35
C LEU A 73 -11.07 3.14 -6.55
N ASN A 74 -9.89 3.74 -6.49
CA ASN A 74 -8.89 3.65 -7.54
C ASN A 74 -7.79 2.64 -7.21
N CYS A 75 -7.70 1.59 -8.04
CA CYS A 75 -6.66 0.58 -8.02
C CYS A 75 -5.83 0.57 -9.32
N VAL A 76 -5.85 1.65 -10.08
CA VAL A 76 -5.10 1.77 -11.34
C VAL A 76 -3.68 2.24 -11.06
N GLY A 77 -2.71 1.39 -11.33
CA GLY A 77 -1.28 1.72 -11.28
C GLY A 77 -0.62 1.76 -12.66
N PRO A 78 0.65 2.27 -12.76
CA PRO A 78 1.41 2.84 -11.65
C PRO A 78 0.87 4.21 -11.24
N PHE A 79 0.93 4.52 -9.93
CA PHE A 79 0.32 5.74 -9.41
C PHE A 79 1.07 7.01 -9.82
N TYR A 80 2.40 6.94 -9.98
CA TYR A 80 3.18 8.08 -10.48
C TYR A 80 2.73 8.57 -11.86
N GLU A 81 2.09 7.70 -12.67
CA GLU A 81 1.55 8.05 -13.98
C GLU A 81 0.07 8.48 -13.92
N PHE A 82 -0.76 7.72 -13.19
CA PHE A 82 -2.22 7.85 -13.25
C PHE A 82 -2.84 8.48 -12.00
N GLY A 83 -2.27 8.30 -10.81
CA GLY A 83 -2.88 8.66 -9.54
C GLY A 83 -3.39 10.10 -9.46
N PRO A 84 -2.53 11.13 -9.63
CA PRO A 84 -2.95 12.53 -9.53
C PRO A 84 -3.98 12.94 -10.59
N ARG A 85 -3.92 12.35 -11.79
CA ARG A 85 -4.87 12.64 -12.88
C ARG A 85 -6.25 12.10 -12.59
N ILE A 86 -6.33 10.85 -12.13
CA ILE A 86 -7.59 10.21 -11.74
C ILE A 86 -8.20 10.97 -10.56
N LEU A 87 -7.42 11.26 -9.52
CA LEU A 87 -7.90 12.02 -8.37
C LEU A 87 -8.48 13.38 -8.78
N ARG A 88 -7.79 14.13 -9.64
CA ARG A 88 -8.29 15.40 -10.17
C ARG A 88 -9.63 15.22 -10.88
N ALA A 89 -9.77 14.22 -11.74
CA ALA A 89 -11.00 13.95 -12.47
C ALA A 89 -12.17 13.64 -11.52
N VAL A 90 -11.92 12.90 -10.43
CA VAL A 90 -12.92 12.54 -9.42
C VAL A 90 -13.30 13.74 -8.55
N ILE A 91 -12.33 14.59 -8.17
CA ILE A 91 -12.59 15.86 -7.48
C ILE A 91 -13.47 16.77 -8.34
N GLU A 92 -13.15 16.93 -9.63
CA GLU A 92 -13.95 17.73 -10.56
C GLU A 92 -15.37 17.19 -10.78
N ALA A 93 -15.57 15.88 -10.59
CA ALA A 93 -16.88 15.24 -10.58
C ALA A 93 -17.64 15.39 -9.24
N GLY A 94 -17.00 15.92 -8.20
CA GLY A 94 -17.60 16.10 -6.87
C GLY A 94 -17.83 14.80 -6.10
N ILE A 95 -17.06 13.75 -6.36
CA ILE A 95 -17.25 12.41 -5.81
C ILE A 95 -16.15 12.11 -4.77
N ASN A 96 -16.52 11.45 -3.66
CA ASN A 96 -15.53 10.99 -2.68
C ASN A 96 -14.63 9.89 -3.27
N TYR A 97 -13.39 9.87 -2.81
CA TYR A 97 -12.33 9.06 -3.42
C TYR A 97 -11.54 8.28 -2.38
N VAL A 98 -11.16 7.06 -2.75
CA VAL A 98 -10.20 6.22 -2.02
C VAL A 98 -9.20 5.66 -3.01
N ASP A 99 -7.92 5.56 -2.63
CA ASP A 99 -6.93 4.83 -3.41
C ASP A 99 -5.93 4.06 -2.54
N ILE A 100 -5.04 3.35 -3.21
CA ILE A 100 -3.98 2.53 -2.62
C ILE A 100 -2.59 3.05 -3.02
N CYS A 101 -2.45 4.35 -3.28
CA CYS A 101 -1.22 4.96 -3.76
C CYS A 101 -0.06 4.68 -2.81
N ASP A 102 0.96 3.99 -3.30
CA ASP A 102 2.21 3.67 -2.63
C ASP A 102 3.41 4.42 -3.23
N ASP A 103 3.22 5.09 -4.35
CA ASP A 103 4.23 5.94 -4.97
C ASP A 103 4.36 7.27 -4.22
N TYR A 104 5.53 7.53 -3.66
CA TYR A 104 5.83 8.75 -2.91
C TYR A 104 5.62 10.03 -3.71
N ASP A 105 6.13 10.09 -4.93
CA ASP A 105 6.04 11.26 -5.82
C ASP A 105 4.59 11.52 -6.25
N ALA A 106 3.82 10.48 -6.54
CA ALA A 106 2.38 10.60 -6.78
C ALA A 106 1.63 11.14 -5.56
N THR A 107 1.96 10.66 -4.37
CA THR A 107 1.35 11.17 -3.11
C THR A 107 1.64 12.66 -2.92
N VAL A 108 2.87 13.12 -3.19
CA VAL A 108 3.20 14.55 -3.14
C VAL A 108 2.32 15.37 -4.11
N GLU A 109 2.13 14.88 -5.33
CA GLU A 109 1.27 15.56 -6.32
C GLU A 109 -0.23 15.49 -5.95
N GLN A 110 -0.69 14.37 -5.37
CA GLN A 110 -2.07 14.25 -4.87
C GLN A 110 -2.35 15.22 -3.72
N LEU A 111 -1.44 15.37 -2.77
CA LEU A 111 -1.58 16.29 -1.65
C LEU A 111 -1.69 17.77 -2.10
N LYS A 112 -1.16 18.14 -3.26
CA LYS A 112 -1.35 19.50 -3.84
C LYS A 112 -2.79 19.79 -4.25
N LEU A 113 -3.63 18.77 -4.43
CA LEU A 113 -5.04 18.89 -4.78
C LEU A 113 -5.96 19.10 -3.55
N ASP A 114 -5.40 19.21 -2.35
CA ASP A 114 -6.14 19.32 -1.09
C ASP A 114 -7.14 20.48 -1.10
N GLU A 115 -6.71 21.67 -1.50
CA GLU A 115 -7.58 22.86 -1.56
C GLU A 115 -8.68 22.73 -2.63
N ASP A 116 -8.40 22.05 -3.74
CA ASP A 116 -9.40 21.82 -4.79
C ASP A 116 -10.46 20.82 -4.30
N ALA A 117 -10.04 19.76 -3.59
CA ALA A 117 -10.94 18.80 -2.98
C ALA A 117 -11.83 19.45 -1.89
N LYS A 118 -11.24 20.30 -1.03
CA LYS A 118 -12.01 21.10 -0.03
C LYS A 118 -13.05 21.96 -0.67
N LYS A 119 -12.71 22.72 -1.73
CA LYS A 119 -13.64 23.58 -2.47
C LYS A 119 -14.78 22.80 -3.12
N ALA A 120 -14.48 21.60 -3.62
CA ALA A 120 -15.48 20.69 -4.19
C ALA A 120 -16.32 19.95 -3.14
N GLY A 121 -16.00 20.08 -1.84
CA GLY A 121 -16.64 19.34 -0.75
C GLY A 121 -16.33 17.85 -0.75
N VAL A 122 -15.25 17.44 -1.42
CA VAL A 122 -14.80 16.06 -1.58
C VAL A 122 -13.89 15.65 -0.44
N THR A 123 -14.01 14.40 0.00
CA THR A 123 -13.03 13.71 0.85
C THR A 123 -12.29 12.71 -0.02
N ALA A 124 -10.98 12.84 -0.11
CA ALA A 124 -10.09 11.89 -0.81
C ALA A 124 -9.16 11.22 0.20
N LEU A 125 -9.40 9.96 0.49
CA LEU A 125 -8.56 9.11 1.33
C LEU A 125 -7.52 8.44 0.44
N ILE A 126 -6.28 8.90 0.49
CA ILE A 126 -5.19 8.38 -0.32
C ILE A 126 -4.33 7.38 0.45
N GLY A 127 -3.83 6.35 -0.24
CA GLY A 127 -2.93 5.38 0.37
C GLY A 127 -3.60 4.46 1.39
N MET A 128 -4.81 3.96 1.13
CA MET A 128 -5.53 3.04 2.03
C MET A 128 -5.32 1.58 1.65
N GLY A 129 -4.08 1.12 1.75
CA GLY A 129 -3.66 -0.26 1.53
C GLY A 129 -3.12 -0.93 2.80
N SER A 130 -2.14 -1.81 2.61
CA SER A 130 -1.39 -2.42 3.71
C SER A 130 -0.33 -1.46 4.25
N SER A 131 0.53 -0.96 3.35
CA SER A 131 1.53 0.09 3.55
C SER A 131 1.60 0.84 2.21
N PRO A 132 1.21 2.14 2.18
CA PRO A 132 0.51 2.86 3.23
C PRO A 132 -0.89 2.30 3.52
N GLY A 133 -1.47 2.76 4.63
CA GLY A 133 -2.82 2.36 5.07
C GLY A 133 -2.81 1.77 6.46
N LEU A 134 -2.86 0.44 6.58
CA LEU A 134 -2.82 -0.23 7.89
C LEU A 134 -1.56 0.12 8.68
N ALA A 135 -0.41 0.27 8.02
CA ALA A 135 0.83 0.69 8.68
C ALA A 135 0.70 2.06 9.36
N ASN A 136 0.10 3.03 8.66
CA ASN A 136 -0.16 4.37 9.20
C ASN A 136 -1.09 4.31 10.42
N LEU A 137 -2.16 3.53 10.32
CA LEU A 137 -3.17 3.41 11.38
C LEU A 137 -2.62 2.70 12.61
N LEU A 138 -1.77 1.69 12.47
CA LEU A 138 -1.10 1.03 13.58
C LEU A 138 -0.09 1.96 14.27
N ALA A 139 0.63 2.77 13.50
CA ALA A 139 1.50 3.82 14.04
C ALA A 139 0.69 4.88 14.82
N LYS A 140 -0.44 5.35 14.23
CA LYS A 140 -1.39 6.25 14.91
C LYS A 140 -1.91 5.65 16.21
N TYR A 141 -2.35 4.39 16.18
CA TYR A 141 -2.86 3.71 17.37
C TYR A 141 -1.82 3.65 18.48
N ALA A 142 -0.57 3.31 18.15
CA ALA A 142 0.50 3.30 19.15
C ALA A 142 0.75 4.70 19.74
N ALA A 143 0.73 5.73 18.89
CA ALA A 143 0.94 7.11 19.31
C ALA A 143 -0.20 7.65 20.20
N GLU A 144 -1.44 7.32 19.90
CA GLU A 144 -2.60 7.89 20.61
C GLU A 144 -3.04 7.08 21.82
N LYS A 145 -2.81 5.76 21.83
CA LYS A 145 -3.39 4.85 22.84
C LYS A 145 -2.35 4.17 23.73
N LEU A 146 -1.11 4.02 23.27
CA LEU A 146 -0.13 3.17 23.94
C LEU A 146 1.07 3.94 24.52
N LEU A 147 1.44 5.06 23.92
CA LEU A 147 2.60 5.85 24.29
C LEU A 147 2.19 7.28 24.66
N ASP A 148 2.91 7.89 25.59
CA ASP A 148 2.76 9.32 25.94
C ASP A 148 3.61 10.20 25.01
N GLU A 149 4.74 9.67 24.54
CA GLU A 149 5.67 10.34 23.62
C GLU A 149 6.14 9.33 22.57
N VAL A 150 6.15 9.72 21.30
CA VAL A 150 6.68 8.91 20.19
C VAL A 150 8.04 9.46 19.77
N GLU A 151 9.05 8.60 19.78
CA GLU A 151 10.41 8.95 19.34
C GLU A 151 10.70 8.48 17.92
N SER A 152 10.30 7.22 17.59
CA SER A 152 10.51 6.66 16.24
C SER A 152 9.38 5.78 15.78
N ILE A 153 9.19 5.77 14.45
CA ILE A 153 8.31 4.86 13.71
C ILE A 153 9.14 4.28 12.58
N ASP A 154 9.40 2.98 12.63
CA ASP A 154 10.09 2.26 11.59
C ASP A 154 9.13 1.23 10.98
N ILE A 155 8.88 1.35 9.67
CA ILE A 155 8.01 0.45 8.93
C ILE A 155 8.89 -0.47 8.11
N TYR A 156 8.64 -1.77 8.24
CA TYR A 156 9.38 -2.80 7.53
C TYR A 156 8.44 -3.65 6.71
N HIS A 157 8.88 -4.06 5.52
CA HIS A 157 8.12 -4.98 4.69
C HIS A 157 9.00 -6.03 4.01
N ALA A 158 8.51 -7.26 3.96
CA ALA A 158 9.06 -8.34 3.16
C ALA A 158 7.90 -9.09 2.51
N HIS A 159 7.92 -9.24 1.19
CA HIS A 159 6.85 -9.96 0.48
C HIS A 159 7.34 -10.59 -0.82
N GLY A 160 6.66 -11.63 -1.28
CA GLY A 160 6.95 -12.30 -2.54
C GLY A 160 6.18 -13.61 -2.69
N GLY A 161 6.49 -14.34 -3.74
CA GLY A 161 5.87 -15.65 -3.99
C GLY A 161 4.52 -15.59 -4.71
N GLU A 162 4.05 -14.41 -5.15
CA GLU A 162 2.86 -14.32 -6.00
C GLU A 162 3.02 -15.19 -7.24
N GLU A 163 1.94 -15.88 -7.64
CA GLU A 163 1.93 -16.77 -8.81
C GLU A 163 2.36 -16.03 -10.08
N THR A 164 1.86 -14.82 -10.24
CA THR A 164 2.19 -13.95 -11.39
C THR A 164 2.58 -12.56 -10.92
N GLU A 165 3.50 -11.94 -11.64
CA GLU A 165 3.89 -10.54 -11.45
C GLU A 165 3.83 -9.83 -12.81
N GLY A 166 3.21 -8.65 -12.84
CA GLY A 166 3.09 -7.85 -14.06
C GLY A 166 4.31 -6.95 -14.30
N ALA A 167 4.52 -6.56 -15.57
CA ALA A 167 5.58 -5.61 -15.93
C ALA A 167 5.48 -4.27 -15.19
N ALA A 168 4.27 -3.80 -14.89
CA ALA A 168 4.04 -2.56 -14.15
C ALA A 168 4.64 -2.62 -12.73
N VAL A 169 4.52 -3.76 -12.04
CA VAL A 169 5.09 -3.96 -10.69
C VAL A 169 6.63 -3.94 -10.75
N VAL A 170 7.23 -4.56 -11.78
CA VAL A 170 8.69 -4.53 -11.97
C VAL A 170 9.17 -3.10 -12.27
N LYS A 171 8.45 -2.36 -13.12
CA LYS A 171 8.76 -0.96 -13.43
C LYS A 171 8.66 -0.07 -12.19
N HIS A 172 7.62 -0.25 -11.35
CA HIS A 172 7.51 0.44 -10.06
C HIS A 172 8.73 0.16 -9.16
N ARG A 173 9.17 -1.09 -9.03
CA ARG A 173 10.38 -1.44 -8.25
C ARG A 173 11.65 -0.79 -8.79
N ILE A 174 11.83 -0.77 -10.09
CA ILE A 174 12.96 -0.09 -10.73
C ILE A 174 12.93 1.40 -10.41
N HIS A 175 11.79 2.05 -10.64
CA HIS A 175 11.57 3.47 -10.34
C HIS A 175 11.89 3.79 -8.89
N SER A 176 11.38 3.00 -7.94
CA SER A 176 11.63 3.15 -6.51
C SER A 176 13.11 3.06 -6.12
N MET A 177 13.93 2.30 -6.86
CA MET A 177 15.37 2.15 -6.59
C MET A 177 16.22 3.27 -7.21
N GLU A 178 15.69 3.99 -8.19
CA GLU A 178 16.40 5.06 -8.90
C GLU A 178 16.14 6.45 -8.32
N MET A 179 15.05 6.59 -7.56
CA MET A 179 14.63 7.90 -7.03
C MET A 179 15.32 8.26 -5.71
N ASP A 180 15.24 9.53 -5.37
CA ASP A 180 15.58 10.04 -4.05
C ASP A 180 14.54 9.54 -3.03
N ILE A 181 15.01 8.94 -1.94
CA ILE A 181 14.16 8.31 -0.93
C ILE A 181 13.97 9.29 0.23
N PRO A 182 12.73 9.77 0.47
CA PRO A 182 12.45 10.63 1.60
C PRO A 182 12.45 9.81 2.90
N VAL A 183 13.04 10.37 3.92
CA VAL A 183 13.03 9.86 5.29
C VAL A 183 12.87 11.01 6.27
N PHE A 184 12.39 10.73 7.46
CA PHE A 184 12.34 11.71 8.53
C PHE A 184 13.30 11.29 9.64
N LEU A 185 14.39 12.03 9.82
CA LEU A 185 15.45 11.69 10.76
C LEU A 185 15.85 12.94 11.56
N ASP A 186 16.08 12.75 12.86
CA ASP A 186 16.45 13.82 13.80
C ASP A 186 15.42 14.97 13.86
N GLY A 187 14.16 14.68 13.56
CA GLY A 187 13.08 15.67 13.53
C GLY A 187 13.01 16.50 12.24
N GLU A 188 13.70 16.10 11.18
CA GLU A 188 13.78 16.82 9.91
C GLU A 188 13.59 15.87 8.72
N PHE A 189 12.99 16.40 7.65
CA PHE A 189 12.94 15.70 6.38
C PHE A 189 14.32 15.66 5.73
N LYS A 190 14.78 14.47 5.41
CA LYS A 190 16.05 14.20 4.73
C LYS A 190 15.80 13.33 3.51
N THR A 191 16.79 13.32 2.63
CA THR A 191 16.79 12.48 1.43
C THR A 191 17.97 11.54 1.50
N VAL A 192 17.75 10.25 1.22
CA VAL A 192 18.79 9.25 1.09
C VAL A 192 18.71 8.59 -0.29
N ARG A 193 19.80 7.98 -0.72
CA ARG A 193 19.87 7.24 -1.99
C ARG A 193 20.31 5.81 -1.74
N LEU A 194 19.56 4.88 -2.30
CA LEU A 194 19.72 3.45 -2.05
C LEU A 194 21.16 2.95 -2.19
N PHE A 195 21.88 3.40 -3.22
CA PHE A 195 23.23 2.92 -3.53
C PHE A 195 24.36 3.75 -2.91
N GLU A 196 24.04 4.87 -2.26
CA GLU A 196 24.98 5.73 -1.58
C GLU A 196 25.12 5.38 -0.09
N GLU A 197 26.14 5.95 0.59
CA GLU A 197 26.35 5.72 2.01
C GLU A 197 25.15 6.13 2.87
N SER A 198 24.38 7.14 2.45
CA SER A 198 23.17 7.61 3.14
C SER A 198 22.08 6.54 3.19
N GLY A 199 21.87 5.79 2.12
CA GLY A 199 20.91 4.69 2.08
C GLY A 199 21.42 3.43 2.76
N LYS A 200 22.70 3.09 2.54
CA LYS A 200 23.35 1.93 3.18
C LYS A 200 23.39 2.04 4.70
N ALA A 201 23.50 3.26 5.24
CA ALA A 201 23.49 3.50 6.69
C ALA A 201 22.15 3.14 7.35
N LEU A 202 21.07 2.99 6.58
CA LEU A 202 19.76 2.58 7.06
C LEU A 202 19.52 1.07 6.93
N GLU A 203 20.40 0.33 6.23
CA GLU A 203 20.24 -1.12 6.08
C GLU A 203 20.39 -1.83 7.42
N GLU A 204 19.46 -2.70 7.74
CA GLU A 204 19.49 -3.49 8.96
C GLU A 204 18.89 -4.89 8.76
N GLU A 205 19.15 -5.81 9.68
CA GLU A 205 18.53 -7.13 9.71
C GLU A 205 17.25 -7.07 10.54
N VAL A 206 16.14 -7.50 9.95
CA VAL A 206 14.81 -7.49 10.57
C VAL A 206 14.23 -8.89 10.57
N GLU A 207 13.76 -9.32 11.74
CA GLU A 207 12.96 -10.53 11.88
C GLU A 207 11.50 -10.22 11.54
N PHE A 208 10.97 -10.96 10.57
CA PHE A 208 9.56 -10.98 10.19
C PHE A 208 8.93 -12.28 10.69
N PRO A 209 8.06 -12.23 11.70
CA PRO A 209 7.46 -13.42 12.30
C PRO A 209 6.80 -14.33 11.26
N GLY A 210 7.17 -15.61 11.26
CA GLY A 210 6.64 -16.59 10.32
C GLY A 210 7.18 -16.52 8.89
N ILE A 211 8.02 -15.53 8.55
CA ILE A 211 8.61 -15.33 7.22
C ILE A 211 10.12 -15.59 7.24
N GLY A 212 10.85 -14.98 8.19
CA GLY A 212 12.29 -15.13 8.33
C GLY A 212 12.99 -13.83 8.70
N THR A 213 14.31 -13.89 8.81
CA THR A 213 15.15 -12.70 9.08
C THR A 213 15.86 -12.31 7.81
N TYR A 214 15.74 -11.04 7.43
CA TYR A 214 16.27 -10.52 6.18
C TYR A 214 16.90 -9.14 6.37
N ARG A 215 17.91 -8.86 5.56
CA ARG A 215 18.46 -7.52 5.43
C ARG A 215 17.54 -6.68 4.57
N VAL A 216 17.03 -5.58 5.15
CA VAL A 216 16.15 -4.62 4.50
C VAL A 216 16.91 -3.36 4.11
N TYR A 217 16.40 -2.64 3.13
CA TYR A 217 16.98 -1.40 2.62
C TYR A 217 15.92 -0.30 2.51
N ALA A 218 16.39 0.96 2.47
CA ALA A 218 15.51 2.12 2.35
C ALA A 218 14.62 2.03 1.11
N TYR A 219 13.34 2.31 1.31
CA TYR A 219 12.32 2.27 0.28
C TYR A 219 11.51 3.57 0.27
N PRO A 220 11.28 4.19 -0.90
CA PRO A 220 10.49 5.42 -0.98
C PRO A 220 9.01 5.11 -0.79
N HIS A 221 8.46 5.55 0.32
CA HIS A 221 7.06 5.29 0.67
C HIS A 221 6.41 6.51 1.31
N PRO A 222 5.09 6.73 1.11
CA PRO A 222 4.38 7.92 1.58
C PRO A 222 4.38 8.13 3.09
N GLU A 223 4.45 7.09 3.90
CA GLU A 223 4.41 7.19 5.36
C GLU A 223 5.50 8.08 5.91
N THR A 224 6.68 8.09 5.26
CA THR A 224 7.81 8.90 5.72
C THR A 224 7.56 10.41 5.62
N ILE A 225 6.59 10.82 4.81
CA ILE A 225 6.20 12.24 4.64
C ILE A 225 4.84 12.58 5.26
N THR A 226 3.99 11.59 5.51
CA THR A 226 2.67 11.84 6.08
C THR A 226 2.66 11.69 7.59
N LEU A 227 3.17 10.61 8.16
CA LEU A 227 3.20 10.36 9.61
C LEU A 227 3.82 11.51 10.43
N PRO A 228 4.95 12.12 10.02
CA PRO A 228 5.52 13.24 10.80
C PRO A 228 4.61 14.46 10.93
N LYS A 229 3.63 14.62 10.03
CA LYS A 229 2.67 15.73 10.05
C LYS A 229 1.55 15.52 11.04
N TYR A 230 1.21 14.25 11.33
CA TYR A 230 0.05 13.88 12.15
C TYR A 230 0.42 13.24 13.48
N ILE A 231 1.69 12.86 13.69
CA ILE A 231 2.18 12.32 14.96
C ILE A 231 3.20 13.30 15.56
N PRO A 232 2.76 14.15 16.50
CA PRO A 232 3.60 15.17 17.10
C PRO A 232 4.80 14.58 17.87
N GLY A 233 5.94 15.23 17.77
CA GLY A 233 7.13 14.89 18.56
C GLY A 233 7.97 13.75 18.00
N VAL A 234 7.51 13.01 17.00
CA VAL A 234 8.30 11.97 16.34
C VAL A 234 9.58 12.56 15.75
N LYS A 235 10.70 11.85 15.90
CA LYS A 235 12.01 12.28 15.41
C LYS A 235 12.57 11.42 14.30
N ARG A 236 12.00 10.22 14.12
CA ARG A 236 12.41 9.28 13.10
C ARG A 236 11.18 8.60 12.48
N VAL A 237 11.06 8.65 11.15
CA VAL A 237 10.13 7.81 10.39
C VAL A 237 10.87 7.26 9.18
N THR A 238 10.94 5.93 9.07
CA THR A 238 11.57 5.23 7.95
C THR A 238 10.64 4.17 7.38
N ASN A 239 10.83 3.85 6.10
CA ASN A 239 10.25 2.68 5.46
C ASN A 239 11.39 1.89 4.81
N LEU A 240 11.55 0.63 5.25
CA LEU A 240 12.63 -0.24 4.81
C LEU A 240 12.04 -1.59 4.41
N GLY A 241 12.56 -2.19 3.35
CA GLY A 241 12.00 -3.48 2.94
C GLY A 241 12.77 -4.21 1.87
N LEU A 242 12.22 -5.33 1.44
CA LEU A 242 12.70 -6.09 0.30
C LEU A 242 11.59 -6.92 -0.32
N VAL A 243 11.80 -7.30 -1.59
CA VAL A 243 11.02 -8.34 -2.27
C VAL A 243 11.72 -9.69 -2.14
N LEU A 244 10.93 -10.74 -1.89
CA LEU A 244 11.43 -12.11 -1.74
C LEU A 244 11.44 -12.88 -3.08
N PRO A 245 12.43 -13.77 -3.28
CA PRO A 245 13.57 -14.01 -2.40
C PRO A 245 14.62 -12.91 -2.48
N PRO A 246 15.56 -12.79 -1.52
CA PRO A 246 16.59 -11.75 -1.53
C PRO A 246 17.40 -11.69 -2.84
N GLU A 247 17.66 -12.82 -3.47
CA GLU A 247 18.36 -12.89 -4.75
C GLU A 247 17.59 -12.19 -5.90
N TYR A 248 16.26 -12.16 -5.79
CA TYR A 248 15.42 -11.41 -6.75
C TYR A 248 15.58 -9.89 -6.54
N ALA A 249 15.58 -9.42 -5.31
CA ALA A 249 15.86 -8.02 -5.00
C ALA A 249 17.26 -7.60 -5.46
N GLU A 250 18.29 -8.44 -5.22
CA GLU A 250 19.67 -8.17 -5.64
C GLU A 250 19.83 -8.19 -7.16
N LEU A 251 19.07 -9.01 -7.89
CA LEU A 251 19.03 -8.97 -9.34
C LEU A 251 18.58 -7.59 -9.84
N ILE A 252 17.46 -7.08 -9.32
CA ILE A 252 16.91 -5.78 -9.72
C ILE A 252 17.90 -4.67 -9.36
N LYS A 253 18.40 -4.64 -8.11
CA LYS A 253 19.40 -3.68 -7.65
C LYS A 253 20.64 -3.66 -8.54
N THR A 254 21.08 -4.83 -9.00
CA THR A 254 22.25 -4.94 -9.88
C THR A 254 21.98 -4.32 -11.23
N LEU A 255 20.84 -4.63 -11.87
CA LEU A 255 20.47 -4.09 -13.17
C LEU A 255 20.29 -2.56 -13.13
N VAL A 256 19.67 -2.04 -12.06
CA VAL A 256 19.56 -0.59 -11.83
C VAL A 256 20.95 0.04 -11.70
N ARG A 257 21.80 -0.50 -10.84
CA ARG A 257 23.14 0.07 -10.58
C ARG A 257 24.04 0.14 -11.80
N ILE A 258 23.92 -0.82 -12.74
CA ILE A 258 24.70 -0.81 -13.98
C ILE A 258 24.04 -0.06 -15.13
N GLY A 259 22.87 0.56 -14.92
CA GLY A 259 22.15 1.36 -15.91
C GLY A 259 21.35 0.56 -16.94
N MET A 260 21.14 -0.76 -16.74
CA MET A 260 20.35 -1.59 -17.67
C MET A 260 18.86 -1.26 -17.67
N THR A 261 18.41 -0.46 -16.72
CA THR A 261 17.02 -0.02 -16.56
C THR A 261 16.75 1.38 -17.13
N ALA A 262 17.75 2.03 -17.71
CA ALA A 262 17.57 3.34 -18.35
C ALA A 262 16.58 3.21 -19.51
N ASP A 263 15.71 4.24 -19.65
CA ASP A 263 14.76 4.30 -20.77
C ASP A 263 15.44 4.82 -22.03
N GLU A 264 16.27 3.97 -22.61
CA GLU A 264 17.00 4.25 -23.85
C GLU A 264 16.89 3.09 -24.84
N LYS A 265 17.17 3.37 -26.11
CA LYS A 265 17.18 2.36 -27.17
C LYS A 265 18.60 2.08 -27.63
N LEU A 266 18.95 0.81 -27.66
CA LEU A 266 20.22 0.32 -28.17
C LEU A 266 20.03 -0.44 -29.49
N LYS A 267 20.91 -0.20 -30.45
CA LYS A 267 20.92 -0.96 -31.68
C LYS A 267 21.67 -2.28 -31.46
N VAL A 268 20.95 -3.39 -31.67
CA VAL A 268 21.51 -4.75 -31.58
C VAL A 268 21.33 -5.44 -32.93
N GLY A 269 22.39 -5.52 -33.70
CA GLY A 269 22.29 -5.93 -35.09
C GLY A 269 21.49 -4.94 -35.92
N ASP A 270 20.37 -5.41 -36.50
CA ASP A 270 19.48 -4.61 -37.34
C ASP A 270 18.20 -4.16 -36.61
N ILE A 271 18.07 -4.43 -35.29
CA ILE A 271 16.90 -4.05 -34.49
C ILE A 271 17.28 -3.03 -33.42
N GLU A 272 16.30 -2.19 -33.04
CA GLU A 272 16.37 -1.35 -31.86
C GLU A 272 15.69 -2.05 -30.67
N VAL A 273 16.37 -2.09 -29.52
CA VAL A 273 15.88 -2.71 -28.29
C VAL A 273 15.85 -1.66 -27.19
N SER A 274 14.72 -1.50 -26.51
CA SER A 274 14.66 -0.70 -25.29
C SER A 274 15.34 -1.46 -24.15
N THR A 275 16.31 -0.84 -23.49
CA THR A 275 17.02 -1.42 -22.35
C THR A 275 16.07 -1.70 -21.19
N LEU A 276 15.16 -0.77 -20.89
CA LEU A 276 14.16 -0.93 -19.85
C LEU A 276 13.23 -2.12 -20.14
N GLU A 277 12.63 -2.20 -21.33
CA GLU A 277 11.70 -3.30 -21.67
C GLU A 277 12.41 -4.66 -21.68
N PHE A 278 13.68 -4.69 -22.13
CA PHE A 278 14.48 -5.90 -22.05
C PHE A 278 14.76 -6.29 -20.60
N ALA A 279 15.16 -5.34 -19.75
CA ALA A 279 15.43 -5.59 -18.34
C ALA A 279 14.17 -6.12 -17.63
N VAL A 280 13.00 -5.50 -17.85
CA VAL A 280 11.73 -5.95 -17.28
C VAL A 280 11.42 -7.39 -17.71
N ALA A 281 11.50 -7.71 -19.00
CA ALA A 281 11.27 -9.07 -19.50
C ALA A 281 12.26 -10.08 -18.93
N PHE A 282 13.54 -9.71 -18.79
CA PHE A 282 14.57 -10.54 -18.20
C PHE A 282 14.33 -10.78 -16.71
N ILE A 283 13.98 -9.74 -15.94
CA ILE A 283 13.65 -9.82 -14.53
C ILE A 283 12.49 -10.78 -14.31
N LEU A 284 11.40 -10.62 -15.06
CA LEU A 284 10.21 -11.51 -14.96
C LEU A 284 10.58 -12.97 -15.23
N LYS A 285 11.38 -13.23 -16.28
CA LYS A 285 11.86 -14.58 -16.60
C LYS A 285 12.70 -15.16 -15.46
N LYS A 286 13.62 -14.36 -14.89
CA LYS A 286 14.53 -14.84 -13.83
C LYS A 286 13.81 -15.00 -12.48
N ARG A 287 12.79 -14.22 -12.22
CA ARG A 287 11.98 -14.32 -11.03
C ARG A 287 11.45 -15.74 -10.80
N GLU A 288 10.89 -16.37 -11.83
CA GLU A 288 10.35 -17.74 -11.73
C GLU A 288 11.43 -18.75 -11.29
N GLU A 289 12.63 -18.65 -11.87
CA GLU A 289 13.77 -19.51 -11.51
C GLU A 289 14.21 -19.29 -10.05
N LEU A 290 14.27 -18.02 -9.61
CA LEU A 290 14.71 -17.64 -8.26
C LEU A 290 13.69 -18.04 -7.18
N ILE A 291 12.39 -17.82 -7.42
CA ILE A 291 11.32 -18.27 -6.52
C ILE A 291 11.37 -19.79 -6.33
N LYS A 292 11.48 -20.54 -7.44
CA LYS A 292 11.58 -21.99 -7.39
C LYS A 292 12.83 -22.45 -6.63
N LYS A 293 13.99 -21.80 -6.86
CA LYS A 293 15.26 -22.12 -6.18
C LYS A 293 15.18 -21.84 -4.68
N ALA A 294 14.48 -20.78 -4.27
CA ALA A 294 14.26 -20.42 -2.88
C ALA A 294 13.24 -21.31 -2.17
N GLY A 295 12.57 -22.21 -2.90
CA GLY A 295 11.54 -23.10 -2.32
C GLY A 295 10.26 -22.35 -1.89
N ILE A 296 10.00 -21.16 -2.44
CA ILE A 296 8.78 -20.40 -2.18
C ILE A 296 7.68 -20.99 -3.06
N THR A 297 6.66 -21.56 -2.45
CA THR A 297 5.57 -22.29 -3.12
C THR A 297 4.23 -21.58 -3.05
N GLU A 298 4.14 -20.51 -2.27
CA GLU A 298 2.92 -19.73 -2.05
C GLU A 298 3.26 -18.26 -1.83
N PRO A 299 2.32 -17.34 -2.05
CA PRO A 299 2.48 -15.95 -1.65
C PRO A 299 2.73 -15.83 -0.15
N MET A 300 3.67 -14.99 0.23
CA MET A 300 4.01 -14.73 1.62
C MET A 300 4.44 -13.29 1.81
N GLY A 301 4.16 -12.74 2.98
CA GLY A 301 4.58 -11.39 3.30
C GLY A 301 4.35 -11.01 4.75
N CYS A 302 5.04 -9.96 5.15
CA CYS A 302 4.86 -9.31 6.44
C CYS A 302 5.08 -7.81 6.28
N VAL A 303 4.17 -7.03 6.86
CA VAL A 303 4.38 -5.62 7.16
C VAL A 303 4.53 -5.51 8.67
N LYS A 304 5.65 -4.97 9.12
CA LYS A 304 5.97 -4.76 10.54
C LYS A 304 6.09 -3.27 10.82
N VAL A 305 5.33 -2.77 11.78
CA VAL A 305 5.34 -1.37 12.23
C VAL A 305 5.90 -1.32 13.63
N ALA A 306 7.10 -0.82 13.79
CA ALA A 306 7.77 -0.67 15.07
C ALA A 306 7.70 0.78 15.54
N VAL A 307 7.05 1.02 16.67
CA VAL A 307 6.90 2.35 17.27
C VAL A 307 7.60 2.34 18.62
N LYS A 308 8.55 3.27 18.82
CA LYS A 308 9.29 3.42 20.05
C LYS A 308 9.05 4.81 20.65
N GLY A 309 9.05 4.86 21.96
CA GLY A 309 8.82 6.11 22.67
C GLY A 309 8.85 5.92 24.18
N ARG A 310 7.97 6.66 24.88
CA ARG A 310 7.86 6.61 26.34
C ARG A 310 6.42 6.38 26.77
N LYS A 311 6.27 5.61 27.84
CA LYS A 311 5.03 5.43 28.58
C LYS A 311 5.33 5.66 30.07
N ASN A 312 4.60 6.57 30.72
CA ASN A 312 4.85 6.98 32.11
C ASN A 312 6.31 7.40 32.34
N GLY A 313 6.92 8.09 31.36
CA GLY A 313 8.32 8.54 31.41
C GLY A 313 9.37 7.45 31.20
N LYS A 314 9.00 6.18 31.02
CA LYS A 314 9.90 5.04 30.78
C LYS A 314 9.91 4.64 29.30
N PRO A 315 11.04 4.11 28.79
CA PRO A 315 11.10 3.59 27.43
C PRO A 315 10.06 2.48 27.22
N ALA A 316 9.38 2.53 26.09
CA ALA A 316 8.46 1.49 25.67
C ALA A 316 8.47 1.35 24.14
N SER A 317 8.23 0.15 23.64
CA SER A 317 8.11 -0.11 22.21
C SER A 317 7.00 -1.11 21.91
N TYR A 318 6.35 -0.91 20.77
CA TYR A 318 5.32 -1.78 20.22
C TYR A 318 5.66 -2.09 18.76
N ALA A 319 5.69 -3.37 18.41
CA ALA A 319 5.85 -3.77 17.01
C ALA A 319 4.67 -4.64 16.58
N PHE A 320 3.97 -4.18 15.56
CA PHE A 320 2.81 -4.84 14.96
C PHE A 320 3.26 -5.52 13.68
N SER A 321 3.18 -6.84 13.63
CA SER A 321 3.57 -7.64 12.47
C SER A 321 2.35 -8.30 11.86
N LEU A 322 1.89 -7.78 10.71
CA LEU A 322 0.85 -8.41 9.89
C LEU A 322 1.53 -9.41 8.95
N THR A 323 1.38 -10.68 9.24
CA THR A 323 2.04 -11.76 8.49
C THR A 323 0.99 -12.60 7.75
N SER A 324 1.24 -12.88 6.48
CA SER A 324 0.40 -13.77 5.69
C SER A 324 1.21 -14.84 4.97
N ARG A 325 0.59 -16.02 4.81
CA ARG A 325 1.01 -17.08 3.90
C ARG A 325 -0.21 -17.57 3.12
N GLY A 326 -0.05 -17.83 1.84
CA GLY A 326 -1.15 -18.21 0.96
C GLY A 326 -2.04 -17.03 0.51
N MET A 327 -1.93 -15.87 1.16
CA MET A 327 -2.56 -14.61 0.74
C MET A 327 -1.48 -13.65 0.24
N GLY A 328 -1.72 -13.06 -0.93
CA GLY A 328 -0.78 -12.16 -1.57
C GLY A 328 -1.15 -10.68 -1.44
N MET A 329 -0.60 -9.87 -2.35
CA MET A 329 -0.90 -8.42 -2.40
C MET A 329 -2.39 -8.14 -2.66
N GLY A 330 -3.10 -9.06 -3.34
CA GLY A 330 -4.55 -8.92 -3.57
C GLY A 330 -5.30 -8.72 -2.28
N GLU A 331 -5.17 -9.65 -1.35
CA GLU A 331 -5.82 -9.62 -0.04
C GLU A 331 -5.20 -8.57 0.88
N GLY A 332 -3.86 -8.53 0.94
CA GLY A 332 -3.13 -7.62 1.82
C GLY A 332 -3.42 -6.15 1.56
N THR A 333 -3.70 -5.77 0.32
CA THR A 333 -3.99 -4.38 -0.07
C THR A 333 -5.46 -4.17 -0.41
N GLY A 334 -6.09 -5.14 -1.10
CA GLY A 334 -7.47 -5.01 -1.57
C GLY A 334 -8.52 -4.99 -0.46
N ILE A 335 -8.32 -5.78 0.60
CA ILE A 335 -9.24 -5.76 1.76
C ILE A 335 -9.18 -4.40 2.49
N PRO A 336 -8.01 -3.85 2.88
CA PRO A 336 -7.92 -2.51 3.44
C PRO A 336 -8.53 -1.41 2.55
N ALA A 337 -8.30 -1.47 1.24
CA ALA A 337 -8.88 -0.55 0.27
C ALA A 337 -10.43 -0.59 0.28
N ALA A 338 -11.00 -1.78 0.30
CA ALA A 338 -12.43 -1.97 0.43
C ALA A 338 -12.95 -1.45 1.79
N ILE A 339 -12.24 -1.70 2.89
CA ILE A 339 -12.58 -1.18 4.21
C ILE A 339 -12.62 0.35 4.20
N GLY A 340 -11.58 1.01 3.66
CA GLY A 340 -11.57 2.46 3.51
C GLY A 340 -12.76 2.98 2.69
N THR A 341 -13.12 2.27 1.63
CA THR A 341 -14.27 2.60 0.79
C THR A 341 -15.60 2.44 1.53
N ILE A 342 -15.75 1.38 2.33
CA ILE A 342 -16.92 1.16 3.20
C ILE A 342 -17.03 2.25 4.26
N LEU A 343 -15.93 2.58 4.93
CA LEU A 343 -15.89 3.64 5.93
C LEU A 343 -16.20 5.01 5.33
N MET A 344 -15.71 5.31 4.13
CA MET A 344 -16.06 6.51 3.38
C MET A 344 -17.57 6.59 3.11
N ALA A 345 -18.13 5.51 2.56
CA ALA A 345 -19.54 5.43 2.21
C ALA A 345 -20.47 5.51 3.45
N THR A 346 -20.02 5.01 4.60
CA THR A 346 -20.76 5.03 5.86
C THR A 346 -20.51 6.28 6.72
N GLY A 347 -19.77 7.27 6.22
CA GLY A 347 -19.51 8.54 6.90
C GLY A 347 -18.53 8.46 8.07
N LYS A 348 -17.71 7.41 8.14
CA LYS A 348 -16.68 7.21 9.17
C LYS A 348 -15.31 7.77 8.80
N VAL A 349 -15.12 8.20 7.57
CA VAL A 349 -13.95 8.99 7.17
C VAL A 349 -14.25 10.46 7.37
N THR A 350 -13.45 11.15 8.17
CA THR A 350 -13.73 12.53 8.62
C THR A 350 -12.88 13.55 7.83
N GLY A 351 -13.37 14.78 7.76
CA GLY A 351 -12.66 15.88 7.08
C GLY A 351 -12.96 15.98 5.59
N LYS A 352 -12.49 17.09 5.00
CA LYS A 352 -12.54 17.39 3.56
C LYS A 352 -11.13 17.70 3.07
N GLY A 353 -10.86 17.38 1.82
CA GLY A 353 -9.54 17.55 1.23
C GLY A 353 -8.91 16.21 0.85
N VAL A 354 -7.61 16.22 0.60
CA VAL A 354 -6.80 15.04 0.30
C VAL A 354 -6.04 14.63 1.57
N LEU A 355 -6.40 13.49 2.12
CA LEU A 355 -6.02 13.08 3.48
C LEU A 355 -5.43 11.67 3.47
N PRO A 356 -4.30 11.43 4.17
CA PRO A 356 -3.81 10.08 4.43
C PRO A 356 -4.63 9.41 5.54
N PRO A 357 -4.55 8.09 5.71
CA PRO A 357 -5.36 7.34 6.68
C PRO A 357 -5.26 7.85 8.11
N GLU A 358 -4.07 8.14 8.59
CA GLU A 358 -3.82 8.63 9.95
C GLU A 358 -4.47 9.98 10.25
N ALA A 359 -4.83 10.74 9.22
CA ALA A 359 -5.47 12.04 9.37
C ALA A 359 -6.99 11.99 9.53
N CYS A 360 -7.63 10.92 9.06
CA CYS A 360 -9.09 10.95 8.85
C CYS A 360 -9.83 9.64 9.15
N VAL A 361 -9.10 8.59 9.55
CA VAL A 361 -9.67 7.26 9.84
C VAL A 361 -9.34 6.85 11.27
N GLU A 362 -10.30 6.27 11.98
CA GLU A 362 -10.09 5.66 13.28
C GLU A 362 -9.60 4.22 13.12
N THR A 363 -8.51 3.88 13.81
CA THR A 363 -7.86 2.56 13.69
C THR A 363 -8.79 1.44 14.12
N GLU A 364 -9.52 1.63 15.21
CA GLU A 364 -10.44 0.63 15.77
C GLU A 364 -11.58 0.30 14.78
N ASP A 365 -12.09 1.27 14.03
CA ASP A 365 -13.11 1.04 13.00
C ASP A 365 -12.58 0.12 11.88
N VAL A 366 -11.33 0.34 11.47
CA VAL A 366 -10.68 -0.51 10.45
C VAL A 366 -10.45 -1.91 10.96
N LEU A 367 -9.88 -2.06 12.15
CA LEU A 367 -9.55 -3.36 12.73
C LEU A 367 -10.81 -4.20 13.00
N SER A 368 -11.87 -3.57 13.52
CA SER A 368 -13.17 -4.23 13.76
C SER A 368 -13.78 -4.72 12.44
N LEU A 369 -13.76 -3.88 11.40
CA LEU A 369 -14.31 -4.26 10.11
C LEU A 369 -13.45 -5.33 9.43
N ALA A 370 -12.11 -5.25 9.53
CA ALA A 370 -11.19 -6.28 9.04
C ALA A 370 -11.46 -7.63 9.70
N GLN A 371 -11.58 -7.66 11.03
CA GLN A 371 -11.91 -8.88 11.78
C GLN A 371 -13.21 -9.50 11.30
N ARG A 372 -14.26 -8.69 11.13
CA ARG A 372 -15.56 -9.15 10.64
C ARG A 372 -15.50 -9.71 9.21
N ILE A 373 -14.79 -9.03 8.31
CA ILE A 373 -14.62 -9.47 6.91
C ILE A 373 -13.89 -10.83 6.88
N LEU A 374 -12.80 -10.97 7.62
CA LEU A 374 -12.02 -12.21 7.67
C LEU A 374 -12.80 -13.37 8.29
N GLN A 375 -13.64 -13.11 9.29
CA GLN A 375 -14.56 -14.12 9.85
C GLN A 375 -15.59 -14.58 8.82
N ILE A 376 -16.22 -13.65 8.09
CA ILE A 376 -17.18 -13.98 7.01
C ILE A 376 -16.51 -14.80 5.91
N ALA A 377 -15.26 -14.46 5.57
CA ALA A 377 -14.48 -15.17 4.57
C ALA A 377 -13.97 -16.56 5.06
N GLY A 378 -14.20 -16.92 6.34
CA GLY A 378 -13.73 -18.17 6.93
C GLY A 378 -12.22 -18.23 7.18
N ILE A 379 -11.53 -17.08 7.15
CA ILE A 379 -10.08 -16.97 7.38
C ILE A 379 -9.76 -16.96 8.90
N GLY A 380 -10.74 -16.62 9.72
CA GLY A 380 -10.59 -16.58 11.17
C GLY A 380 -10.29 -15.17 11.68
N SER A 381 -9.08 -14.92 12.15
CA SER A 381 -8.67 -13.66 12.76
C SER A 381 -7.67 -12.87 11.89
N VAL A 382 -7.51 -11.60 12.22
CA VAL A 382 -6.44 -10.77 11.64
C VAL A 382 -5.09 -11.40 11.98
N PRO A 383 -4.25 -11.73 10.99
CA PRO A 383 -3.00 -12.44 11.21
C PRO A 383 -1.91 -11.48 11.71
N MET A 384 -2.10 -10.96 12.92
CA MET A 384 -1.19 -9.98 13.54
C MET A 384 -0.56 -10.52 14.81
N ILE A 385 0.74 -10.33 14.92
CA ILE A 385 1.55 -10.57 16.12
C ILE A 385 2.01 -9.20 16.63
N ILE A 386 1.85 -8.96 17.92
CA ILE A 386 2.27 -7.74 18.60
C ILE A 386 3.39 -8.07 19.57
N GLU A 387 4.56 -7.50 19.35
CA GLU A 387 5.70 -7.55 20.26
C GLU A 387 5.70 -6.29 21.11
N ILE A 388 5.80 -6.44 22.42
CA ILE A 388 5.78 -5.35 23.38
C ILE A 388 7.06 -5.43 24.20
N GLU A 389 7.74 -4.30 24.39
CA GLU A 389 8.83 -4.16 25.31
C GLU A 389 8.63 -2.89 26.14
N ASP A 390 8.44 -3.06 27.44
CA ASP A 390 8.20 -1.99 28.40
C ASP A 390 8.77 -2.36 29.80
N GLU A 391 8.37 -1.66 30.84
CA GLU A 391 8.83 -1.91 32.20
C GLU A 391 8.48 -3.32 32.76
N GLU A 392 7.46 -3.95 32.20
CA GLU A 392 7.06 -5.33 32.55
C GLU A 392 7.91 -6.39 31.82
N GLY A 393 8.77 -5.97 30.90
CA GLY A 393 9.65 -6.80 30.10
C GLY A 393 9.12 -7.04 28.69
N ARG A 394 9.77 -7.94 27.97
CA ARG A 394 9.42 -8.31 26.60
C ARG A 394 8.35 -9.41 26.59
N ARG A 395 7.27 -9.20 25.80
CA ARG A 395 6.19 -10.16 25.60
C ARG A 395 5.62 -10.08 24.19
N THR A 396 4.97 -11.14 23.78
CA THR A 396 4.32 -11.24 22.47
C THR A 396 2.86 -11.61 22.68
N MET A 397 1.95 -10.96 21.94
CA MET A 397 0.50 -11.20 21.99
C MET A 397 -0.03 -11.41 20.57
N LYS A 398 -1.13 -12.15 20.45
CA LYS A 398 -1.91 -12.22 19.22
C LYS A 398 -2.92 -11.08 19.16
N PHE A 399 -3.47 -10.86 17.94
CA PHE A 399 -4.45 -9.81 17.69
C PHE A 399 -5.61 -9.80 18.69
N GLU A 400 -6.28 -10.94 18.92
CA GLU A 400 -7.45 -11.02 19.80
C GLU A 400 -7.13 -10.82 21.29
N GLU A 401 -5.89 -11.11 21.67
CA GLU A 401 -5.41 -10.89 23.04
C GLU A 401 -5.13 -9.42 23.32
N PHE A 402 -4.69 -8.71 22.27
CA PHE A 402 -4.27 -7.31 22.37
C PHE A 402 -5.43 -6.35 22.11
N PHE A 403 -6.11 -6.50 20.96
CA PHE A 403 -7.26 -5.69 20.60
C PHE A 403 -8.53 -6.39 21.10
N LYS A 404 -9.06 -5.93 22.23
CA LYS A 404 -10.35 -6.39 22.77
C LYS A 404 -11.46 -5.67 22.01
N LEU A 405 -11.63 -6.03 20.74
CA LEU A 405 -12.71 -5.49 19.90
C LEU A 405 -14.00 -6.24 20.21
N GLU A 406 -15.10 -5.48 20.47
CA GLU A 406 -16.45 -6.00 20.68
C GLU A 406 -17.12 -6.40 19.35
#